data_9ccab6a5fa6b37c4ade2f30d8bf32789
#
_entry.id   9ccab6a5fa6b37c4ade2f30d8bf32789
#
_cell.length_a   1.000
_cell.length_b   1.000
_cell.length_c   1.000
_cell.angle_alpha   90.00
_cell.angle_beta   90.00
_cell.angle_gamma   90.00
#
_symmetry.space_group_name_H-M   'P 1'
#
loop_
_entity.id
_entity.type
_entity.pdbx_description
1 polymer ?
#
loop_
_entity_poly.entity_id
_entity_poly.type
_entity_poly.pdbx_seq_one_letter_code
_entity_poly.pdbx_strand_id
1 'polypeptide(L)'
;VYFVNAFAANDPSSTARIYEKINNISFLRTQCFVLLVNNRPDRAYRVEQLSMIIRDMKYDEIWLVGSYKKLMRNKLISKGVKKEAIKIHERINARDFAEIERDTTIFAIGNVAGKGNEIIDIVERIGELLVQ
;
A
#
# COMPACT_ATOMS: atom_id res chain seq x y z
N VAL A 1 -7.02 -8.88 -10.07
CA VAL A 1 -6.25 -8.12 -9.07
C VAL A 1 -4.85 -8.68 -8.96
N TYR A 2 -3.87 -7.82 -9.06
CA TYR A 2 -2.47 -8.16 -8.80
C TYR A 2 -2.07 -7.58 -7.46
N PHE A 3 -1.40 -8.38 -6.65
CA PHE A 3 -0.89 -7.92 -5.36
C PHE A 3 0.64 -7.96 -5.39
N VAL A 4 1.26 -6.80 -5.28
CA VAL A 4 2.73 -6.68 -5.24
C VAL A 4 3.15 -6.48 -3.79
N ASN A 5 3.79 -7.49 -3.23
CA ASN A 5 4.25 -7.47 -1.85
C ASN A 5 5.61 -6.79 -1.73
N ALA A 6 5.60 -5.52 -1.37
CA ALA A 6 6.82 -4.77 -1.08
C ALA A 6 6.93 -4.39 0.41
N PHE A 7 6.23 -5.11 1.28
CA PHE A 7 6.31 -4.90 2.72
C PHE A 7 7.72 -5.12 3.28
N ALA A 8 8.51 -5.97 2.63
CA ALA A 8 9.88 -6.27 3.08
C ALA A 8 10.90 -5.20 2.73
N ALA A 9 10.55 -4.21 1.93
CA ALA A 9 11.43 -3.09 1.65
C ALA A 9 11.56 -2.25 2.92
N ASN A 10 12.78 -2.20 3.49
CA ASN A 10 13.00 -1.66 4.82
C ASN A 10 13.14 -0.14 4.88
N ASP A 11 13.20 0.52 3.76
CA ASP A 11 13.39 1.97 3.71
C ASP A 11 12.67 2.60 2.51
N PRO A 12 12.43 3.93 2.58
CA PRO A 12 11.72 4.64 1.51
C PRO A 12 12.41 4.56 0.15
N SER A 13 13.74 4.58 0.12
CA SER A 13 14.49 4.49 -1.14
C SER A 13 14.26 3.16 -1.85
N SER A 14 14.28 2.05 -1.11
CA SER A 14 13.99 0.72 -1.65
C SER A 14 12.56 0.63 -2.16
N THR A 15 11.62 1.20 -1.41
CA THR A 15 10.21 1.24 -1.81
C THR A 15 10.03 2.02 -3.10
N ALA A 16 10.66 3.19 -3.23
CA ALA A 16 10.59 4.00 -4.44
C ALA A 16 11.17 3.29 -5.65
N ARG A 17 12.26 2.55 -5.47
CA ARG A 17 12.86 1.78 -6.57
C ARG A 17 11.96 0.65 -7.04
N ILE A 18 11.31 -0.04 -6.12
CA ILE A 18 10.35 -1.09 -6.47
C ILE A 18 9.17 -0.48 -7.23
N TYR A 19 8.68 0.66 -6.79
CA TYR A 19 7.61 1.37 -7.48
C TYR A 19 7.98 1.67 -8.94
N GLU A 20 9.18 2.18 -9.19
CA GLU A 20 9.65 2.46 -10.54
C GLU A 20 9.73 1.19 -11.39
N LYS A 21 10.20 0.08 -10.80
CA LYS A 21 10.26 -1.21 -11.51
C LYS A 21 8.87 -1.69 -11.92
N ILE A 22 7.89 -1.64 -11.03
CA ILE A 22 6.54 -2.13 -11.36
C ILE A 22 5.84 -1.25 -12.39
N ASN A 23 6.18 0.03 -12.46
CA ASN A 23 5.65 0.93 -13.49
C ASN A 23 6.12 0.54 -14.90
N ASN A 24 7.21 -0.22 -15.01
CA ASN A 24 7.74 -0.71 -16.28
C ASN A 24 7.25 -2.11 -16.63
N ILE A 25 6.43 -2.72 -15.79
CA ILE A 25 5.83 -4.03 -16.04
C ILE A 25 4.44 -3.81 -16.64
N SER A 26 4.29 -4.14 -17.92
CA SER A 26 3.09 -3.79 -18.67
C SER A 26 1.79 -4.37 -18.09
N PHE A 27 1.82 -5.63 -17.62
CA PHE A 27 0.60 -6.24 -17.08
C PHE A 27 0.17 -5.66 -15.74
N LEU A 28 1.03 -4.92 -15.04
CA LEU A 28 0.71 -4.23 -13.80
C LEU A 28 0.14 -2.82 -14.02
N ARG A 29 0.06 -2.37 -15.27
CA ARG A 29 -0.60 -1.11 -15.63
C ARG A 29 -2.10 -1.35 -15.78
N THR A 30 -2.77 -1.39 -14.65
CA THR A 30 -4.18 -1.72 -14.56
C THR A 30 -5.05 -0.46 -14.51
N GLN A 31 -6.38 -0.63 -14.56
CA GLN A 31 -7.33 0.49 -14.50
C GLN A 31 -7.27 1.25 -13.18
N CYS A 32 -6.94 0.53 -12.09
CA CYS A 32 -6.88 1.10 -10.76
C CYS A 32 -5.56 0.69 -10.09
N PHE A 33 -4.91 1.65 -9.44
CA PHE A 33 -3.69 1.41 -8.69
C PHE A 33 -3.92 1.81 -7.23
N VAL A 34 -3.78 0.86 -6.31
CA VAL A 34 -3.99 1.05 -4.89
C VAL A 34 -2.67 0.94 -4.15
N LEU A 35 -2.35 1.94 -3.35
CA LEU A 35 -1.26 1.86 -2.38
C LEU A 35 -1.82 1.33 -1.08
N LEU A 36 -1.28 0.23 -0.58
CA LEU A 36 -1.64 -0.34 0.71
C LEU A 36 -0.48 -0.12 1.68
N VAL A 37 -0.70 0.68 2.71
CA VAL A 37 0.36 1.10 3.64
C VAL A 37 0.11 0.52 5.01
N ASN A 38 1.08 -0.22 5.53
CA ASN A 38 1.05 -0.77 6.89
C ASN A 38 2.23 -0.22 7.70
N ASN A 39 1.96 0.56 8.74
CA ASN A 39 2.98 1.12 9.61
C ASN A 39 3.13 0.33 10.91
N ARG A 40 4.37 0.22 11.40
CA ARG A 40 4.69 -0.38 12.70
C ARG A 40 4.58 0.65 13.83
N PRO A 41 4.15 0.22 15.04
CA PRO A 41 4.05 1.14 16.17
C PRO A 41 5.40 1.68 16.66
N ASP A 42 6.50 0.96 16.44
CA ASP A 42 7.84 1.37 16.84
C ASP A 42 8.60 2.16 15.75
N ARG A 43 7.93 2.52 14.68
CA ARG A 43 8.54 3.19 13.52
C ARG A 43 7.78 4.44 13.10
N ALA A 44 7.43 5.30 14.08
CA ALA A 44 6.66 6.53 13.82
C ALA A 44 7.34 7.45 12.79
N TYR A 45 8.65 7.49 12.77
CA TYR A 45 9.40 8.31 11.82
C TYR A 45 9.19 7.92 10.35
N ARG A 46 8.78 6.67 10.11
CA ARG A 46 8.48 6.19 8.75
C ARG A 46 7.26 6.87 8.14
N VAL A 47 6.36 7.37 8.97
CA VAL A 47 5.17 8.07 8.50
C VAL A 47 5.56 9.27 7.63
N GLU A 48 6.46 10.11 8.12
CA GLU A 48 6.94 11.26 7.35
C GLU A 48 7.69 10.83 6.09
N GLN A 49 8.60 9.86 6.22
CA GLN A 49 9.40 9.38 5.10
C GLN A 49 8.53 8.79 3.99
N LEU A 50 7.55 7.94 4.34
CA LEU A 50 6.65 7.34 3.37
C LEU A 50 5.74 8.38 2.72
N SER A 51 5.24 9.34 3.50
CA SER A 51 4.38 10.40 2.95
C SER A 51 5.10 11.23 1.89
N MET A 52 6.40 11.42 2.04
CA MET A 52 7.19 12.15 1.05
C MET A 52 7.31 11.40 -0.28
N ILE A 53 7.53 10.09 -0.25
CA ILE A 53 7.64 9.31 -1.49
C ILE A 53 6.27 9.06 -2.12
N ILE A 54 5.23 8.84 -1.33
CA ILE A 54 3.86 8.63 -1.82
C ILE A 54 3.37 9.86 -2.58
N ARG A 55 3.71 11.04 -2.12
CA ARG A 55 3.35 12.30 -2.79
C ARG A 55 3.69 12.28 -4.28
N ASP A 56 4.80 11.65 -4.65
CA ASP A 56 5.31 11.63 -6.02
C ASP A 56 4.88 10.38 -6.81
N MET A 57 4.09 9.49 -6.20
CA MET A 57 3.56 8.30 -6.86
C MET A 57 2.22 8.60 -7.51
N LYS A 58 1.89 7.81 -8.55
CA LYS A 58 0.56 7.82 -9.16
C LYS A 58 -0.27 6.71 -8.55
N TYR A 59 -1.47 7.04 -8.12
CA TYR A 59 -2.38 6.09 -7.47
C TYR A 59 -3.82 6.59 -7.64
N ASP A 60 -4.76 5.67 -7.48
CA ASP A 60 -6.19 5.99 -7.45
C ASP A 60 -6.70 6.00 -6.02
N GLU A 61 -6.22 5.06 -5.19
CA GLU A 61 -6.61 4.96 -3.80
C GLU A 61 -5.40 4.65 -2.93
N ILE A 62 -5.48 5.06 -1.67
CA ILE A 62 -4.51 4.70 -0.63
C ILE A 62 -5.28 4.04 0.50
N TRP A 63 -4.91 2.81 0.83
CA TRP A 63 -5.48 2.07 1.96
C TRP A 63 -4.50 2.08 3.11
N LEU A 64 -4.92 2.58 4.26
CA LEU A 64 -4.09 2.66 5.46
C LEU A 64 -4.53 1.63 6.48
N VAL A 65 -3.59 0.81 6.93
CA VAL A 65 -3.80 -0.17 8.01
C VAL A 65 -2.68 -0.05 9.03
N GLY A 66 -2.77 -0.82 10.11
CA GLY A 66 -1.75 -0.86 11.13
C GLY A 66 -1.76 0.35 12.04
N SER A 67 -0.58 0.79 12.45
CA SER A 67 -0.41 1.92 13.37
C SER A 67 -0.35 3.25 12.64
N TYR A 68 -0.63 4.33 13.36
CA TYR A 68 -0.51 5.71 12.85
C TYR A 68 -1.38 6.04 11.65
N LYS A 69 -2.52 5.38 11.48
CA LYS A 69 -3.41 5.61 10.33
C LYS A 69 -3.85 7.07 10.20
N LYS A 70 -4.28 7.66 11.31
CA LYS A 70 -4.72 9.07 11.30
C LYS A 70 -3.57 10.04 11.05
N LEU A 71 -2.41 9.78 11.66
CA LEU A 71 -1.23 10.59 11.46
C LEU A 71 -0.78 10.53 9.99
N MET A 72 -0.72 9.34 9.42
CA MET A 72 -0.37 9.15 8.01
C MET A 72 -1.36 9.88 7.10
N ARG A 73 -2.67 9.74 7.36
CA ARG A 73 -3.70 10.44 6.60
C ARG A 73 -3.47 11.95 6.63
N ASN A 74 -3.25 12.51 7.81
CA ASN A 74 -3.03 13.95 7.96
C ASN A 74 -1.76 14.41 7.23
N LYS A 75 -0.68 13.63 7.31
CA LYS A 75 0.56 13.94 6.59
C LYS A 75 0.37 13.92 5.08
N LEU A 76 -0.33 12.91 4.57
CA LEU A 76 -0.63 12.80 3.14
C LEU A 76 -1.45 13.99 2.65
N ILE A 77 -2.50 14.35 3.39
CA ILE A 77 -3.34 15.50 3.05
C ILE A 77 -2.51 16.80 3.05
N SER A 78 -1.63 16.97 4.03
CA SER A 78 -0.77 18.15 4.10
C SER A 78 0.17 18.26 2.91
N LYS A 79 0.47 17.16 2.23
CA LYS A 79 1.31 17.13 1.04
C LYS A 79 0.53 17.14 -0.28
N GLY A 80 -0.77 17.40 -0.22
CA GLY A 80 -1.60 17.56 -1.41
C GLY A 80 -2.38 16.33 -1.84
N VAL A 81 -2.32 15.24 -1.09
CA VAL A 81 -3.13 14.06 -1.38
C VAL A 81 -4.60 14.35 -1.07
N LYS A 82 -5.49 14.01 -1.99
CA LYS A 82 -6.93 14.22 -1.80
C LYS A 82 -7.46 13.25 -0.74
N LYS A 83 -8.20 13.78 0.23
CA LYS A 83 -8.75 12.96 1.31
C LYS A 83 -9.68 11.84 0.80
N GLU A 84 -10.35 12.07 -0.33
CA GLU A 84 -11.27 11.11 -0.94
C GLU A 84 -10.55 9.88 -1.47
N ALA A 85 -9.25 9.98 -1.75
CA ALA A 85 -8.44 8.85 -2.20
C ALA A 85 -7.99 7.97 -1.04
N ILE A 86 -8.06 8.46 0.21
CA ILE A 86 -7.53 7.77 1.39
C ILE A 86 -8.65 7.01 2.09
N LYS A 87 -8.44 5.69 2.28
CA LYS A 87 -9.36 4.82 3.01
C LYS A 87 -8.61 4.21 4.19
N ILE A 88 -9.18 4.39 5.40
CA ILE A 88 -8.63 3.83 6.62
C ILE A 88 -9.34 2.52 6.92
N HIS A 89 -8.56 1.45 7.13
CA HIS A 89 -9.08 0.14 7.47
C HIS A 89 -8.55 -0.28 8.84
N GLU A 90 -9.43 -0.72 9.73
CA GLU A 90 -9.01 -1.36 10.97
C GLU A 90 -8.41 -2.74 10.67
N ARG A 91 -9.00 -3.44 9.71
CA ARG A 91 -8.54 -4.74 9.21
C ARG A 91 -8.94 -4.89 7.76
N ILE A 92 -8.04 -5.43 6.95
CA ILE A 92 -8.36 -5.84 5.59
C ILE A 92 -8.64 -7.34 5.62
N ASN A 93 -9.73 -7.75 5.00
CA ASN A 93 -10.14 -9.15 4.94
C ASN A 93 -10.42 -9.56 3.48
N ALA A 94 -10.75 -10.84 3.28
CA ALA A 94 -10.98 -11.38 1.94
C ALA A 94 -12.07 -10.64 1.18
N ARG A 95 -13.10 -10.14 1.89
CA ARG A 95 -14.19 -9.39 1.27
C ARG A 95 -13.70 -8.12 0.59
N ASP A 96 -12.73 -7.41 1.19
CA ASP A 96 -12.19 -6.19 0.61
C ASP A 96 -11.60 -6.44 -0.78
N PHE A 97 -10.94 -7.58 -0.97
CA PHE A 97 -10.41 -7.97 -2.28
C PHE A 97 -11.53 -8.45 -3.22
N ALA A 98 -12.47 -9.22 -2.69
CA ALA A 98 -13.58 -9.76 -3.50
C ALA A 98 -14.50 -8.67 -4.05
N GLU A 99 -14.62 -7.54 -3.37
CA GLU A 99 -15.44 -6.41 -3.80
C GLU A 99 -14.78 -5.54 -4.86
N ILE A 100 -13.52 -5.79 -5.21
CA ILE A 100 -12.84 -5.06 -6.27
C ILE A 100 -13.38 -5.51 -7.61
N GLU A 101 -14.03 -4.60 -8.33
CA GLU A 101 -14.67 -4.90 -9.63
C GLU A 101 -13.80 -4.51 -10.81
N ARG A 102 -12.88 -3.57 -10.63
CA ARG A 102 -12.00 -3.11 -11.70
C ARG A 102 -10.69 -3.88 -11.69
N ASP A 103 -10.05 -3.92 -12.84
CA ASP A 103 -8.70 -4.44 -12.97
C ASP A 103 -7.77 -3.57 -12.12
N THR A 104 -7.16 -4.15 -11.09
CA THR A 104 -6.48 -3.42 -10.04
C THR A 104 -5.14 -4.04 -9.69
N THR A 105 -4.15 -3.17 -9.49
CA THR A 105 -2.86 -3.52 -8.90
C THR A 105 -2.81 -2.93 -7.49
N ILE A 106 -2.53 -3.78 -6.50
CA ILE A 106 -2.32 -3.36 -5.12
C ILE A 106 -0.83 -3.42 -4.82
N PHE A 107 -0.25 -2.27 -4.52
CA PHE A 107 1.16 -2.16 -4.14
C PHE A 107 1.25 -2.00 -2.64
N ALA A 108 1.70 -3.06 -1.95
CA ALA A 108 1.76 -3.11 -0.49
C ALA A 108 3.13 -2.70 0.01
N ILE A 109 3.16 -1.63 0.80
CA ILE A 109 4.38 -0.99 1.30
C ILE A 109 4.31 -0.74 2.81
N GLY A 110 5.42 -0.32 3.38
CA GLY A 110 5.54 -0.02 4.79
C GLY A 110 6.25 -1.15 5.52
N ASN A 111 5.51 -1.96 6.26
CA ASN A 111 6.09 -3.06 7.03
C ASN A 111 5.18 -4.29 7.00
N VAL A 112 5.80 -5.47 7.11
CA VAL A 112 5.05 -6.73 7.12
C VAL A 112 4.47 -7.07 8.50
N ALA A 113 5.01 -6.51 9.58
CA ALA A 113 4.64 -6.88 10.95
C ALA A 113 3.15 -6.62 11.23
N GLY A 114 2.54 -7.52 12.00
CA GLY A 114 1.14 -7.40 12.40
C GLY A 114 0.17 -7.53 11.23
N LYS A 115 -0.49 -6.46 10.87
CA LYS A 115 -1.52 -6.46 9.81
C LYS A 115 -0.98 -6.86 8.45
N GLY A 116 0.30 -6.60 8.17
CA GLY A 116 0.93 -7.04 6.92
C GLY A 116 0.94 -8.55 6.78
N ASN A 117 1.29 -9.28 7.85
CA ASN A 117 1.27 -10.73 7.85
C ASN A 117 -0.14 -11.29 7.65
N GLU A 118 -1.14 -10.68 8.27
CA GLU A 118 -2.55 -11.08 8.10
C GLU A 118 -2.99 -10.93 6.64
N ILE A 119 -2.61 -9.83 6.01
CA ILE A 119 -2.96 -9.53 4.62
C ILE A 119 -2.31 -10.53 3.68
N ILE A 120 -1.04 -10.85 3.88
CA ILE A 120 -0.33 -11.84 3.06
C ILE A 120 -1.01 -13.20 3.16
N ASP A 121 -1.40 -13.63 4.35
CA ASP A 121 -2.11 -14.90 4.54
C ASP A 121 -3.41 -14.95 3.74
N ILE A 122 -4.16 -13.86 3.75
CA ILE A 122 -5.40 -13.75 2.98
C ILE A 122 -5.12 -13.82 1.48
N VAL A 123 -4.15 -13.07 1.00
CA VAL A 123 -3.80 -13.02 -0.42
C VAL A 123 -3.33 -14.37 -0.93
N GLU A 124 -2.52 -15.08 -0.16
CA GLU A 124 -2.04 -16.42 -0.53
C GLU A 124 -3.17 -17.44 -0.65
N ARG A 125 -4.27 -17.24 0.10
CA ARG A 125 -5.43 -18.14 0.03
C ARG A 125 -6.32 -17.88 -1.16
N ILE A 126 -6.37 -16.64 -1.66
CA ILE A 126 -7.36 -16.24 -2.66
C ILE A 126 -6.79 -15.88 -4.02
N GLY A 127 -5.47 -15.81 -4.19
CA GLY A 127 -4.92 -15.37 -5.45
C GLY A 127 -3.43 -15.60 -5.61
N GLU A 128 -2.88 -14.99 -6.65
CA GLU A 128 -1.45 -15.01 -6.93
C GLU A 128 -0.75 -13.85 -6.21
N LEU A 129 0.40 -14.14 -5.64
CA LEU A 129 1.23 -13.18 -4.94
C LEU A 129 2.47 -12.87 -5.78
N LEU A 130 2.67 -11.58 -6.12
CA LEU A 130 3.89 -11.10 -6.76
C LEU A 130 4.81 -10.54 -5.68
N VAL A 131 6.02 -11.10 -5.57
CA VAL A 131 7.00 -10.73 -4.55
C VAL A 131 8.18 -10.02 -5.21
N GLN A 132 8.52 -8.87 -4.65
CA GLN A 132 9.69 -8.09 -5.08
C GLN A 132 10.86 -8.28 -4.12
#